data_868e2bd4aa9b0532adb9312fbca3ab2a
#
_entry.id   868e2bd4aa9b0532adb9312fbca3ab2a
#
_cell.length_a   1.000
_cell.length_b   1.000
_cell.length_c   1.000
_cell.angle_alpha   90.00
_cell.angle_beta   90.00
_cell.angle_gamma   90.00
#
_symmetry.space_group_name_H-M   'P 1'
#
loop_
_entity.id
_entity.type
_entity.pdbx_description
1 polymer ?
#
loop_
_entity_poly.entity_id
_entity_poly.type
_entity_poly.pdbx_seq_one_letter_code
_entity_poly.pdbx_strand_id
1 'polypeptide(L)'
;MVRLALVGLGKMGLSHLSIVRAHPEVNLVGVCDPSKFMLELLGKNAGLETFTDLETMIERARPEAIIVATPSRFHGEIVRVALERGIHVFCEKPFCLDWKESTDLSELAERKGLVNQVGYHYRFVAAFQEVKRLLEANAIGTVTHVLAEAYGPVVLRAAGSSWRTQKAEGGGCLYDYAAHPINLLNWYFGMPARVGGTVIKKIFSRDTDDEVYGTVFFEDGPSAQISVNWSDESYRKMSVKLSITGTAGRIIADRQECKVYLRDGTQSATGYSKGWNVRYTTDLTEAVWFYVRGEEYSLQIDYFVKAIASGSTENVNSFAAAAQTDQLMSMMRDDAQAVVSAPVASPASEQRRRPLFGRLAEGRAVGHDAKLAFWR
;
A
#
# COMPACT_ATOMS: atom_id res chain seq x y z
N MET A 1 17.44 -26.11 -5.14
CA MET A 1 17.53 -24.73 -5.70
C MET A 1 16.32 -24.55 -6.63
N VAL A 2 15.53 -23.52 -6.39
CA VAL A 2 14.33 -23.19 -7.20
C VAL A 2 14.75 -22.64 -8.56
N ARG A 3 14.25 -23.21 -9.64
CA ARG A 3 14.46 -22.73 -11.03
C ARG A 3 13.53 -21.53 -11.27
N LEU A 4 14.07 -20.33 -11.18
CA LEU A 4 13.30 -19.09 -11.23
C LEU A 4 13.60 -18.31 -12.50
N ALA A 5 12.57 -17.72 -13.12
CA ALA A 5 12.73 -16.76 -14.21
C ALA A 5 12.13 -15.40 -13.82
N LEU A 6 12.60 -14.35 -14.50
CA LEU A 6 12.15 -12.97 -14.28
C LEU A 6 11.48 -12.41 -15.53
N VAL A 7 10.33 -11.78 -15.38
CA VAL A 7 9.57 -11.13 -16.46
C VAL A 7 9.46 -9.63 -16.17
N GLY A 8 10.04 -8.82 -17.04
CA GLY A 8 10.13 -7.36 -16.91
C GLY A 8 11.47 -6.89 -16.33
N LEU A 9 12.15 -6.01 -17.07
CA LEU A 9 13.44 -5.42 -16.71
C LEU A 9 13.37 -3.92 -16.42
N GLY A 10 12.21 -3.47 -15.96
CA GLY A 10 12.05 -2.14 -15.40
C GLY A 10 12.85 -1.98 -14.10
N LYS A 11 12.70 -0.81 -13.44
CA LYS A 11 13.43 -0.50 -12.20
C LYS A 11 13.25 -1.55 -11.09
N MET A 12 12.03 -2.10 -10.94
CA MET A 12 11.79 -3.16 -9.95
C MET A 12 12.34 -4.51 -10.42
N GLY A 13 12.19 -4.85 -11.70
CA GLY A 13 12.77 -6.06 -12.26
C GLY A 13 14.27 -6.12 -12.08
N LEU A 14 15.02 -5.04 -12.34
CA LEU A 14 16.46 -4.98 -12.07
C LEU A 14 16.82 -5.14 -10.58
N SER A 15 15.98 -4.62 -9.68
CA SER A 15 16.18 -4.84 -8.24
C SER A 15 15.98 -6.31 -7.88
N HIS A 16 14.90 -6.93 -8.35
CA HIS A 16 14.66 -8.37 -8.15
C HIS A 16 15.73 -9.23 -8.79
N LEU A 17 16.17 -8.89 -10.02
CA LEU A 17 17.27 -9.58 -10.68
C LEU A 17 18.53 -9.64 -9.81
N SER A 18 18.88 -8.50 -9.19
CA SER A 18 20.06 -8.42 -8.32
C SER A 18 19.90 -9.29 -7.08
N ILE A 19 18.71 -9.30 -6.46
CA ILE A 19 18.41 -10.10 -5.25
C ILE A 19 18.43 -11.60 -5.59
N VAL A 20 17.73 -12.04 -6.64
CA VAL A 20 17.61 -13.45 -6.98
C VAL A 20 18.93 -14.05 -7.45
N ARG A 21 19.79 -13.26 -8.12
CA ARG A 21 21.14 -13.72 -8.51
C ARG A 21 22.05 -13.95 -7.30
N ALA A 22 21.86 -13.20 -6.24
CA ALA A 22 22.62 -13.37 -5.00
C ALA A 22 22.01 -14.42 -4.07
N HIS A 23 20.80 -14.91 -4.34
CA HIS A 23 20.10 -15.83 -3.45
C HIS A 23 20.68 -17.25 -3.54
N PRO A 24 21.08 -17.85 -2.40
CA PRO A 24 21.79 -19.14 -2.40
C PRO A 24 20.95 -20.34 -2.89
N GLU A 25 19.62 -20.25 -2.77
CA GLU A 25 18.69 -21.33 -3.13
C GLU A 25 17.97 -21.09 -4.47
N VAL A 26 18.37 -20.08 -5.25
CA VAL A 26 17.78 -19.77 -6.56
C VAL A 26 18.75 -20.12 -7.69
N ASN A 27 18.24 -20.80 -8.70
CA ASN A 27 18.86 -20.93 -10.01
C ASN A 27 18.07 -20.07 -11.00
N LEU A 28 18.61 -18.91 -11.37
CA LEU A 28 17.99 -18.01 -12.35
C LEU A 28 18.18 -18.60 -13.76
N VAL A 29 17.07 -19.10 -14.34
CA VAL A 29 17.08 -19.85 -15.61
C VAL A 29 16.70 -19.03 -16.83
N GLY A 30 16.14 -17.83 -16.64
CA GLY A 30 15.76 -16.98 -17.77
C GLY A 30 15.30 -15.59 -17.36
N VAL A 31 15.42 -14.65 -18.28
CA VAL A 31 14.92 -13.28 -18.15
C VAL A 31 14.16 -12.90 -19.41
N CYS A 32 12.94 -12.39 -19.27
CA CYS A 32 12.06 -11.99 -20.36
C CYS A 32 11.74 -10.50 -20.32
N ASP A 33 11.96 -9.79 -21.43
CA ASP A 33 11.57 -8.38 -21.57
C ASP A 33 11.44 -8.05 -23.07
N PRO A 34 10.49 -7.21 -23.53
CA PRO A 34 10.39 -6.82 -24.93
C PRO A 34 11.56 -5.95 -25.42
N SER A 35 12.33 -5.34 -24.50
CA SER A 35 13.47 -4.48 -24.82
C SER A 35 14.71 -5.27 -25.21
N LYS A 36 14.95 -5.43 -26.51
CA LYS A 36 16.16 -6.09 -27.04
C LYS A 36 17.46 -5.49 -26.48
N PHE A 37 17.50 -4.17 -26.30
CA PHE A 37 18.67 -3.47 -25.75
C PHE A 37 19.01 -3.97 -24.33
N MET A 38 18.00 -4.06 -23.45
CA MET A 38 18.22 -4.56 -22.10
C MET A 38 18.64 -6.03 -22.07
N LEU A 39 18.04 -6.84 -22.94
CA LEU A 39 18.37 -8.26 -23.05
C LEU A 39 19.79 -8.49 -23.58
N GLU A 40 20.24 -7.74 -24.58
CA GLU A 40 21.60 -7.83 -25.10
C GLU A 40 22.63 -7.43 -24.05
N LEU A 41 22.36 -6.36 -23.28
CA LEU A 41 23.24 -5.91 -22.22
C LEU A 41 23.43 -7.00 -21.15
N LEU A 42 22.34 -7.65 -20.74
CA LEU A 42 22.37 -8.71 -19.73
C LEU A 42 22.94 -10.04 -20.28
N GLY A 43 22.57 -10.44 -21.49
CA GLY A 43 23.07 -11.67 -22.09
C GLY A 43 24.58 -11.65 -22.28
N LYS A 44 25.13 -10.56 -22.79
CA LYS A 44 26.58 -10.41 -23.03
C LYS A 44 27.40 -10.29 -21.73
N ASN A 45 26.90 -9.56 -20.74
CA ASN A 45 27.69 -9.21 -19.56
C ASN A 45 27.41 -10.10 -18.34
N ALA A 46 26.25 -10.75 -18.28
CA ALA A 46 25.82 -11.52 -17.13
C ALA A 46 25.65 -13.02 -17.41
N GLY A 47 25.83 -13.47 -18.65
CA GLY A 47 25.69 -14.89 -19.04
C GLY A 47 24.29 -15.46 -18.83
N LEU A 48 23.25 -14.60 -18.90
CA LEU A 48 21.86 -14.97 -18.68
C LEU A 48 21.18 -15.40 -19.99
N GLU A 49 20.37 -16.44 -19.95
CA GLU A 49 19.46 -16.76 -21.04
C GLU A 49 18.35 -15.72 -21.10
N THR A 50 18.17 -15.09 -22.27
CA THR A 50 17.28 -13.94 -22.44
C THR A 50 16.23 -14.22 -23.51
N PHE A 51 15.00 -13.72 -23.28
CA PHE A 51 13.85 -13.98 -24.12
C PHE A 51 13.06 -12.68 -24.34
N THR A 52 12.50 -12.53 -25.54
CA THR A 52 11.58 -11.43 -25.88
C THR A 52 10.10 -11.84 -25.72
N ASP A 53 9.84 -13.13 -25.53
CA ASP A 53 8.52 -13.74 -25.50
C ASP A 53 8.39 -14.69 -24.30
N LEU A 54 7.27 -14.59 -23.59
CA LEU A 54 7.01 -15.34 -22.36
C LEU A 54 6.85 -16.84 -22.61
N GLU A 55 6.10 -17.22 -23.63
CA GLU A 55 5.82 -18.62 -23.95
C GLU A 55 7.13 -19.34 -24.32
N THR A 56 7.94 -18.72 -25.16
CA THR A 56 9.28 -19.23 -25.53
C THR A 56 10.18 -19.41 -24.30
N MET A 57 10.12 -18.45 -23.36
CA MET A 57 10.88 -18.56 -22.10
C MET A 57 10.39 -19.76 -21.27
N ILE A 58 9.10 -19.93 -21.10
CA ILE A 58 8.53 -21.03 -20.33
C ILE A 58 8.92 -22.39 -20.94
N GLU A 59 8.81 -22.53 -22.26
CA GLU A 59 9.11 -23.77 -22.98
C GLU A 59 10.59 -24.17 -22.89
N ARG A 60 11.49 -23.19 -23.06
CA ARG A 60 12.93 -23.44 -23.15
C ARG A 60 13.60 -23.45 -21.78
N ALA A 61 13.34 -22.44 -20.94
CA ALA A 61 13.97 -22.33 -19.64
C ALA A 61 13.30 -23.23 -18.58
N ARG A 62 12.03 -23.62 -18.75
CA ARG A 62 11.26 -24.49 -17.86
C ARG A 62 11.37 -24.06 -16.41
N PRO A 63 10.98 -22.84 -16.06
CA PRO A 63 11.02 -22.34 -14.68
C PRO A 63 9.96 -23.05 -13.81
N GLU A 64 10.31 -23.28 -12.53
CA GLU A 64 9.36 -23.71 -11.48
C GLU A 64 8.61 -22.50 -10.92
N ALA A 65 9.25 -21.33 -10.98
CA ALA A 65 8.68 -20.06 -10.48
C ALA A 65 9.03 -18.89 -11.39
N ILE A 66 8.15 -17.90 -11.43
CA ILE A 66 8.44 -16.61 -12.07
C ILE A 66 8.24 -15.44 -11.12
N ILE A 67 9.04 -14.38 -11.35
CA ILE A 67 8.78 -13.04 -10.79
C ILE A 67 8.28 -12.16 -11.91
N VAL A 68 7.08 -11.56 -11.74
CA VAL A 68 6.47 -10.63 -12.68
C VAL A 68 6.69 -9.20 -12.17
N ALA A 69 7.46 -8.42 -12.91
CA ALA A 69 7.82 -7.02 -12.59
C ALA A 69 7.60 -6.09 -13.80
N THR A 70 6.55 -6.35 -14.55
CA THR A 70 6.09 -5.59 -15.71
C THR A 70 5.23 -4.38 -15.27
N PRO A 71 4.78 -3.50 -16.19
CA PRO A 71 3.68 -2.57 -15.89
C PRO A 71 2.40 -3.32 -15.50
N SER A 72 1.65 -2.74 -14.54
CA SER A 72 0.54 -3.43 -13.85
C SER A 72 -0.56 -3.95 -14.78
N ARG A 73 -0.79 -3.30 -15.91
CA ARG A 73 -1.78 -3.74 -16.92
C ARG A 73 -1.51 -5.13 -17.52
N PHE A 74 -0.26 -5.61 -17.44
CA PHE A 74 0.13 -6.92 -17.98
C PHE A 74 0.16 -8.02 -16.91
N HIS A 75 -0.01 -7.68 -15.63
CA HIS A 75 0.12 -8.63 -14.54
C HIS A 75 -0.86 -9.80 -14.70
N GLY A 76 -2.16 -9.50 -14.91
CA GLY A 76 -3.19 -10.53 -14.98
C GLY A 76 -2.95 -11.57 -16.07
N GLU A 77 -2.62 -11.14 -17.29
CA GLU A 77 -2.34 -12.03 -18.43
C GLU A 77 -1.12 -12.91 -18.15
N ILE A 78 0.00 -12.31 -17.73
CA ILE A 78 1.26 -13.05 -17.46
C ILE A 78 1.07 -14.05 -16.32
N VAL A 79 0.42 -13.63 -15.24
CA VAL A 79 0.13 -14.49 -14.09
C VAL A 79 -0.76 -15.66 -14.48
N ARG A 80 -1.80 -15.44 -15.26
CA ARG A 80 -2.71 -16.49 -15.75
C ARG A 80 -1.96 -17.55 -16.56
N VAL A 81 -1.15 -17.12 -17.53
CA VAL A 81 -0.33 -18.03 -18.35
C VAL A 81 0.59 -18.89 -17.47
N ALA A 82 1.25 -18.27 -16.49
CA ALA A 82 2.13 -19.00 -15.58
C ALA A 82 1.38 -20.02 -14.72
N LEU A 83 0.26 -19.62 -14.10
CA LEU A 83 -0.55 -20.50 -13.27
C LEU A 83 -1.12 -21.69 -14.09
N GLU A 84 -1.59 -21.45 -15.30
CA GLU A 84 -2.08 -22.51 -16.19
C GLU A 84 -1.00 -23.54 -16.53
N ARG A 85 0.25 -23.11 -16.61
CA ARG A 85 1.42 -23.98 -16.83
C ARG A 85 1.97 -24.62 -15.56
N GLY A 86 1.32 -24.42 -14.38
CA GLY A 86 1.75 -24.99 -13.10
C GLY A 86 2.99 -24.34 -12.50
N ILE A 87 3.20 -23.06 -12.78
CA ILE A 87 4.37 -22.28 -12.34
C ILE A 87 3.98 -21.43 -11.12
N HIS A 88 4.80 -21.44 -10.06
CA HIS A 88 4.67 -20.57 -8.90
C HIS A 88 4.91 -19.11 -9.28
N VAL A 89 4.19 -18.16 -8.68
CA VAL A 89 4.25 -16.76 -9.12
C VAL A 89 4.46 -15.78 -7.96
N PHE A 90 5.49 -14.96 -8.10
CA PHE A 90 5.61 -13.68 -7.41
C PHE A 90 5.25 -12.56 -8.39
N CYS A 91 4.29 -11.70 -8.03
CA CYS A 91 3.89 -10.57 -8.87
C CYS A 91 4.09 -9.23 -8.14
N GLU A 92 4.60 -8.21 -8.81
CA GLU A 92 4.68 -6.86 -8.25
C GLU A 92 3.28 -6.26 -8.00
N LYS A 93 3.24 -5.31 -7.09
CA LYS A 93 2.03 -4.56 -6.73
C LYS A 93 1.77 -3.38 -7.71
N PRO A 94 0.51 -2.90 -7.88
CA PRO A 94 -0.73 -3.56 -7.48
C PRO A 94 -0.89 -4.89 -8.21
N PHE A 95 -1.66 -5.83 -7.65
CA PHE A 95 -1.76 -7.16 -8.25
C PHE A 95 -2.45 -7.08 -9.62
N CYS A 96 -3.68 -6.57 -9.66
CA CYS A 96 -4.37 -6.24 -10.90
C CYS A 96 -5.04 -4.87 -10.80
N LEU A 97 -5.51 -4.34 -11.92
CA LEU A 97 -6.26 -3.08 -11.98
C LEU A 97 -7.76 -3.29 -11.75
N ASP A 98 -8.25 -4.51 -11.95
CA ASP A 98 -9.59 -4.97 -11.61
C ASP A 98 -9.50 -6.04 -10.50
N TRP A 99 -10.13 -5.78 -9.36
CA TRP A 99 -10.12 -6.69 -8.23
C TRP A 99 -10.81 -8.04 -8.52
N LYS A 100 -11.74 -8.10 -9.49
CA LYS A 100 -12.36 -9.36 -9.92
C LYS A 100 -11.35 -10.26 -10.60
N GLU A 101 -10.50 -9.69 -11.47
CA GLU A 101 -9.38 -10.42 -12.06
C GLU A 101 -8.41 -10.92 -10.99
N SER A 102 -8.11 -10.10 -9.97
CA SER A 102 -7.28 -10.51 -8.83
C SER A 102 -7.89 -11.71 -8.09
N THR A 103 -9.20 -11.71 -7.88
CA THR A 103 -9.94 -12.81 -7.24
C THR A 103 -9.87 -14.08 -8.09
N ASP A 104 -10.18 -13.98 -9.38
CA ASP A 104 -10.14 -15.13 -10.31
C ASP A 104 -8.76 -15.80 -10.36
N LEU A 105 -7.68 -14.98 -10.35
CA LEU A 105 -6.30 -15.48 -10.34
C LEU A 105 -5.91 -16.10 -9.00
N SER A 106 -6.42 -15.54 -7.90
CA SER A 106 -6.23 -16.13 -6.57
C SER A 106 -6.85 -17.52 -6.48
N GLU A 107 -8.11 -17.65 -6.93
CA GLU A 107 -8.81 -18.94 -6.98
C GLU A 107 -8.12 -19.94 -7.92
N LEU A 108 -7.57 -19.48 -9.05
CA LEU A 108 -6.82 -20.33 -9.97
C LEU A 108 -5.55 -20.87 -9.28
N ALA A 109 -4.80 -20.00 -8.58
CA ALA A 109 -3.59 -20.40 -7.86
C ALA A 109 -3.91 -21.43 -6.76
N GLU A 110 -5.00 -21.21 -6.00
CA GLU A 110 -5.47 -22.12 -4.96
C GLU A 110 -5.87 -23.48 -5.54
N ARG A 111 -6.72 -23.52 -6.57
CA ARG A 111 -7.11 -24.78 -7.23
C ARG A 111 -5.96 -25.59 -7.76
N LYS A 112 -4.86 -24.92 -8.15
CA LYS A 112 -3.65 -25.59 -8.66
C LYS A 112 -2.63 -25.91 -7.57
N GLY A 113 -2.86 -25.50 -6.32
CA GLY A 113 -1.92 -25.70 -5.22
C GLY A 113 -0.58 -24.98 -5.45
N LEU A 114 -0.59 -23.81 -6.06
CA LEU A 114 0.60 -23.06 -6.42
C LEU A 114 0.94 -21.98 -5.39
N VAL A 115 2.22 -21.91 -5.02
CA VAL A 115 2.72 -20.81 -4.21
C VAL A 115 2.59 -19.51 -4.99
N ASN A 116 1.97 -18.52 -4.36
CA ASN A 116 1.69 -17.24 -4.97
C ASN A 116 1.96 -16.11 -3.97
N GLN A 117 2.50 -14.99 -4.46
CA GLN A 117 2.84 -13.84 -3.62
C GLN A 117 2.76 -12.54 -4.41
N VAL A 118 2.32 -11.45 -3.75
CA VAL A 118 2.38 -10.10 -4.31
C VAL A 118 3.39 -9.25 -3.55
N GLY A 119 4.09 -8.37 -4.27
CA GLY A 119 5.22 -7.57 -3.79
C GLY A 119 4.85 -6.45 -2.81
N TYR A 120 3.97 -6.70 -1.85
CA TYR A 120 3.65 -5.76 -0.76
C TYR A 120 4.73 -5.82 0.33
N HIS A 121 5.89 -5.28 0.04
CA HIS A 121 7.10 -5.38 0.85
C HIS A 121 6.98 -4.83 2.28
N TYR A 122 6.02 -3.93 2.56
CA TYR A 122 5.84 -3.38 3.91
C TYR A 122 5.47 -4.42 4.97
N ARG A 123 4.87 -5.55 4.62
CA ARG A 123 4.64 -6.67 5.53
C ARG A 123 5.94 -7.37 5.97
N PHE A 124 7.05 -7.10 5.29
CA PHE A 124 8.39 -7.59 5.62
C PHE A 124 9.27 -6.53 6.29
N VAL A 125 8.76 -5.35 6.57
CA VAL A 125 9.42 -4.33 7.40
C VAL A 125 9.19 -4.70 8.86
N ALA A 126 10.27 -4.90 9.60
CA ALA A 126 10.23 -5.42 10.97
C ALA A 126 9.39 -4.55 11.93
N ALA A 127 9.39 -3.22 11.76
CA ALA A 127 8.55 -2.34 12.56
C ALA A 127 7.03 -2.62 12.35
N PHE A 128 6.59 -2.94 11.12
CA PHE A 128 5.19 -3.30 10.86
C PHE A 128 4.86 -4.74 11.28
N GLN A 129 5.83 -5.64 11.27
CA GLN A 129 5.69 -6.98 11.86
C GLN A 129 5.53 -6.89 13.38
N GLU A 130 6.29 -6.01 14.01
CA GLU A 130 6.13 -5.75 15.45
C GLU A 130 4.76 -5.17 15.79
N VAL A 131 4.21 -4.28 14.96
CA VAL A 131 2.80 -3.84 15.09
C VAL A 131 1.86 -5.05 15.08
N LYS A 132 2.02 -5.95 14.12
CA LYS A 132 1.16 -7.17 14.03
C LYS A 132 1.24 -8.00 15.29
N ARG A 133 2.45 -8.29 15.77
CA ARG A 133 2.71 -9.04 17.01
C ARG A 133 2.04 -8.38 18.23
N LEU A 134 2.13 -7.06 18.34
CA LEU A 134 1.54 -6.31 19.46
C LEU A 134 0.01 -6.30 19.42
N LEU A 135 -0.58 -6.22 18.23
CA LEU A 135 -2.04 -6.29 18.06
C LEU A 135 -2.56 -7.69 18.40
N GLU A 136 -1.89 -8.75 17.93
CA GLU A 136 -2.22 -10.15 18.27
C GLU A 136 -2.09 -10.44 19.76
N ALA A 137 -1.09 -9.83 20.42
CA ALA A 137 -0.91 -9.91 21.87
C ALA A 137 -1.90 -9.03 22.67
N ASN A 138 -2.81 -8.31 21.99
CA ASN A 138 -3.74 -7.35 22.61
C ASN A 138 -3.03 -6.29 23.47
N ALA A 139 -1.82 -5.88 23.10
CA ALA A 139 -0.93 -5.05 23.89
C ALA A 139 -1.52 -3.67 24.23
N ILE A 140 -2.29 -3.09 23.32
CA ILE A 140 -2.93 -1.77 23.48
C ILE A 140 -4.44 -1.87 23.77
N GLY A 141 -4.93 -3.08 24.11
CA GLY A 141 -6.35 -3.34 24.31
C GLY A 141 -7.17 -3.22 23.01
N THR A 142 -8.46 -2.98 23.12
CA THR A 142 -9.34 -2.83 21.96
C THR A 142 -8.93 -1.64 21.13
N VAL A 143 -8.60 -1.86 19.87
CA VAL A 143 -8.28 -0.78 18.91
C VAL A 143 -9.55 -0.02 18.55
N THR A 144 -9.50 1.29 18.66
CA THR A 144 -10.65 2.18 18.42
C THR A 144 -10.50 2.98 17.12
N HIS A 145 -9.28 3.37 16.78
CA HIS A 145 -9.01 4.21 15.61
C HIS A 145 -7.61 4.03 15.05
N VAL A 146 -7.50 4.15 13.73
CA VAL A 146 -6.21 4.13 13.01
C VAL A 146 -6.11 5.33 12.07
N LEU A 147 -4.95 5.99 12.04
CA LEU A 147 -4.55 6.90 10.98
C LEU A 147 -3.46 6.22 10.15
N ALA A 148 -3.73 6.05 8.86
CA ALA A 148 -2.82 5.40 7.90
C ALA A 148 -2.42 6.41 6.82
N GLU A 149 -1.14 6.74 6.78
CA GLU A 149 -0.58 7.82 5.97
C GLU A 149 0.44 7.29 4.95
N ALA A 150 0.42 7.87 3.73
CA ALA A 150 1.49 7.65 2.76
C ALA A 150 1.75 8.92 1.96
N TYR A 151 2.92 9.54 2.17
CA TYR A 151 3.27 10.82 1.54
C TYR A 151 4.58 10.75 0.76
N GLY A 152 4.72 11.59 -0.29
CA GLY A 152 5.97 11.73 -1.04
C GLY A 152 5.84 12.57 -2.31
N PRO A 153 6.97 12.93 -2.95
CA PRO A 153 7.03 13.98 -3.99
C PRO A 153 7.06 13.40 -5.42
N VAL A 154 6.19 12.47 -5.80
CA VAL A 154 6.26 11.82 -7.13
C VAL A 154 6.05 12.79 -8.27
N VAL A 155 4.96 13.56 -8.24
CA VAL A 155 4.56 14.44 -9.36
C VAL A 155 5.32 15.75 -9.42
N LEU A 156 5.98 16.15 -8.33
CA LEU A 156 6.77 17.39 -8.26
C LEU A 156 8.21 17.20 -8.75
N ARG A 157 8.60 15.98 -9.08
CA ARG A 157 9.90 15.71 -9.69
C ARG A 157 9.76 15.73 -11.19
N ALA A 158 10.62 16.50 -11.86
CA ALA A 158 10.76 16.44 -13.31
C ALA A 158 11.20 15.02 -13.71
N ALA A 159 10.24 14.18 -13.99
CA ALA A 159 10.44 12.86 -14.56
C ALA A 159 9.84 12.89 -15.97
N GLY A 160 10.52 12.30 -16.95
CA GLY A 160 9.93 11.99 -18.25
C GLY A 160 8.63 11.19 -18.07
N SER A 161 7.87 10.97 -19.14
CA SER A 161 6.63 10.20 -19.08
C SER A 161 6.92 8.82 -18.46
N SER A 162 6.28 8.54 -17.33
CA SER A 162 6.37 7.24 -16.65
C SER A 162 4.98 6.63 -16.57
N TRP A 163 4.89 5.31 -16.41
CA TRP A 163 3.63 4.62 -16.19
C TRP A 163 2.80 5.23 -15.06
N ARG A 164 3.46 5.85 -14.06
CA ARG A 164 2.80 6.48 -12.91
C ARG A 164 1.85 7.61 -13.30
N THR A 165 2.14 8.33 -14.37
CA THR A 165 1.34 9.44 -14.86
C THR A 165 0.31 9.03 -15.92
N GLN A 166 0.17 7.72 -16.18
CA GLN A 166 -0.75 7.16 -17.17
C GLN A 166 -1.79 6.26 -16.50
N LYS A 167 -3.05 6.67 -16.51
CA LYS A 167 -4.14 5.94 -15.85
C LYS A 167 -4.30 4.51 -16.41
N ALA A 168 -4.15 4.34 -17.73
CA ALA A 168 -4.25 3.03 -18.39
C ALA A 168 -3.16 2.03 -17.97
N GLU A 169 -2.03 2.52 -17.45
CA GLU A 169 -0.93 1.69 -16.95
C GLU A 169 -1.06 1.36 -15.45
N GLY A 170 -2.14 1.79 -14.79
CA GLY A 170 -2.29 1.67 -13.35
C GLY A 170 -1.57 2.78 -12.57
N GLY A 171 -1.34 3.94 -13.22
CA GLY A 171 -0.80 5.12 -12.55
C GLY A 171 -1.83 5.77 -11.63
N GLY A 172 -1.34 6.61 -10.71
CA GLY A 172 -2.13 7.34 -9.74
C GLY A 172 -1.72 7.04 -8.29
N CYS A 173 -2.00 7.99 -7.43
CA CYS A 173 -1.70 7.93 -6.01
C CYS A 173 -2.42 6.75 -5.33
N LEU A 174 -3.65 6.43 -5.77
CA LEU A 174 -4.43 5.32 -5.24
C LEU A 174 -3.71 3.97 -5.44
N TYR A 175 -3.28 3.68 -6.67
CA TYR A 175 -2.63 2.39 -6.99
C TYR A 175 -1.16 2.31 -6.57
N ASP A 176 -0.43 3.42 -6.62
CA ASP A 176 1.01 3.39 -6.28
C ASP A 176 1.27 3.57 -4.79
N TYR A 177 0.62 4.56 -4.13
CA TYR A 177 0.87 4.88 -2.72
C TYR A 177 -0.17 4.31 -1.77
N ALA A 178 -1.48 4.52 -2.01
CA ALA A 178 -2.52 4.10 -1.08
C ALA A 178 -2.61 2.58 -0.93
N ALA A 179 -2.22 1.82 -1.95
CA ALA A 179 -2.15 0.36 -1.90
C ALA A 179 -1.33 -0.16 -0.71
N HIS A 180 -0.28 0.55 -0.28
CA HIS A 180 0.57 0.11 0.82
C HIS A 180 -0.10 0.20 2.20
N PRO A 181 -0.58 1.39 2.67
CA PRO A 181 -1.30 1.45 3.93
C PRO A 181 -2.60 0.66 3.91
N ILE A 182 -3.31 0.57 2.78
CA ILE A 182 -4.49 -0.29 2.62
C ILE A 182 -4.13 -1.76 2.87
N ASN A 183 -3.04 -2.26 2.25
CA ASN A 183 -2.59 -3.63 2.45
C ASN A 183 -2.20 -3.92 3.91
N LEU A 184 -1.59 -2.96 4.62
CA LEU A 184 -1.28 -3.09 6.04
C LEU A 184 -2.57 -3.12 6.89
N LEU A 185 -3.55 -2.26 6.60
CA LEU A 185 -4.82 -2.26 7.30
C LEU A 185 -5.56 -3.59 7.15
N ASN A 186 -5.64 -4.12 5.93
CA ASN A 186 -6.23 -5.43 5.68
C ASN A 186 -5.48 -6.56 6.41
N TRP A 187 -4.16 -6.47 6.52
CA TRP A 187 -3.37 -7.45 7.26
C TRP A 187 -3.64 -7.45 8.77
N TYR A 188 -3.89 -6.27 9.33
CA TYR A 188 -4.13 -6.13 10.76
C TYR A 188 -5.57 -6.41 11.16
N PHE A 189 -6.53 -5.97 10.37
CA PHE A 189 -7.94 -5.89 10.77
C PHE A 189 -8.89 -6.65 9.83
N GLY A 190 -8.37 -7.26 8.76
CA GLY A 190 -9.22 -7.89 7.74
C GLY A 190 -9.80 -6.89 6.75
N MET A 191 -10.78 -7.34 5.98
CA MET A 191 -11.48 -6.50 5.00
C MET A 191 -12.49 -5.58 5.70
N PRO A 192 -12.50 -4.26 5.43
CA PRO A 192 -13.51 -3.37 6.02
C PRO A 192 -14.91 -3.65 5.45
N ALA A 193 -15.93 -3.42 6.30
CA ALA A 193 -17.33 -3.58 5.91
C ALA A 193 -17.81 -2.46 4.98
N ARG A 194 -17.27 -1.24 5.12
CA ARG A 194 -17.65 -0.09 4.29
C ARG A 194 -16.55 0.98 4.23
N VAL A 195 -16.68 1.80 3.21
CA VAL A 195 -15.88 3.02 2.98
C VAL A 195 -16.82 4.23 3.03
N GLY A 196 -16.32 5.40 3.38
CA GLY A 196 -17.10 6.63 3.36
C GLY A 196 -16.25 7.89 3.33
N GLY A 197 -16.78 8.90 2.67
CA GLY A 197 -16.16 10.21 2.56
C GLY A 197 -14.86 10.22 1.75
N THR A 198 -14.75 9.35 0.77
CA THR A 198 -13.55 9.28 -0.07
C THR A 198 -13.46 10.50 -0.98
N VAL A 199 -12.31 11.13 -0.96
CA VAL A 199 -11.92 12.24 -1.82
C VAL A 199 -10.71 11.81 -2.64
N ILE A 200 -10.84 11.84 -3.95
CA ILE A 200 -9.76 11.58 -4.91
C ILE A 200 -9.58 12.83 -5.76
N LYS A 201 -8.40 13.44 -5.73
CA LYS A 201 -8.13 14.70 -6.43
C LYS A 201 -6.96 14.60 -7.37
N LYS A 202 -7.06 15.37 -8.45
CA LYS A 202 -5.99 15.67 -9.41
C LYS A 202 -5.61 17.14 -9.21
N ILE A 203 -4.44 17.39 -8.66
CA ILE A 203 -3.96 18.76 -8.37
C ILE A 203 -2.88 19.16 -9.36
N PHE A 204 -1.87 18.32 -9.54
CA PHE A 204 -0.72 18.54 -10.40
C PHE A 204 -0.73 17.64 -11.63
N SER A 205 -1.33 16.45 -11.52
CA SER A 205 -1.43 15.47 -12.60
C SER A 205 -2.64 15.74 -13.50
N ARG A 206 -2.52 15.44 -14.81
CA ARG A 206 -3.63 15.57 -15.77
C ARG A 206 -4.57 14.37 -15.76
N ASP A 207 -4.01 13.15 -15.79
CA ASP A 207 -4.78 11.94 -16.00
C ASP A 207 -4.95 11.10 -14.74
N THR A 208 -3.99 11.20 -13.81
CA THR A 208 -3.94 10.41 -12.58
C THR A 208 -4.28 11.22 -11.34
N ASP A 209 -4.66 10.57 -10.28
CA ASP A 209 -4.91 11.15 -8.99
C ASP A 209 -3.60 11.45 -8.24
N ASP A 210 -3.58 12.56 -7.50
CA ASP A 210 -2.46 13.01 -6.67
C ASP A 210 -2.71 12.82 -5.19
N GLU A 211 -3.98 12.84 -4.79
CA GLU A 211 -4.42 12.77 -3.40
C GLU A 211 -5.58 11.80 -3.24
N VAL A 212 -5.54 11.03 -2.17
CA VAL A 212 -6.59 10.09 -1.77
C VAL A 212 -6.81 10.20 -0.27
N TYR A 213 -8.00 10.58 0.15
CA TYR A 213 -8.43 10.64 1.53
C TYR A 213 -9.74 9.87 1.70
N GLY A 214 -9.92 9.18 2.81
CA GLY A 214 -11.17 8.48 3.07
C GLY A 214 -11.17 7.79 4.42
N THR A 215 -12.34 7.32 4.86
CA THR A 215 -12.49 6.56 6.09
C THR A 215 -13.02 5.17 5.76
N VAL A 216 -12.40 4.17 6.34
CA VAL A 216 -12.86 2.77 6.27
C VAL A 216 -13.34 2.32 7.65
N PHE A 217 -14.35 1.46 7.68
CA PHE A 217 -14.97 0.96 8.90
C PHE A 217 -14.94 -0.55 8.89
N PHE A 218 -14.30 -1.13 9.90
CA PHE A 218 -14.27 -2.57 10.10
C PHE A 218 -15.48 -3.00 10.93
N GLU A 219 -16.05 -4.16 10.58
CA GLU A 219 -17.16 -4.73 11.34
C GLU A 219 -16.65 -5.13 12.71
N ASP A 220 -17.34 -4.68 13.79
CA ASP A 220 -16.92 -4.88 15.17
C ASP A 220 -15.47 -4.47 15.47
N GLY A 221 -14.87 -3.65 14.62
CA GLY A 221 -13.48 -3.23 14.66
C GLY A 221 -13.30 -1.70 14.70
N PRO A 222 -12.06 -1.21 14.51
CA PRO A 222 -11.78 0.21 14.50
C PRO A 222 -12.35 0.91 13.26
N SER A 223 -12.39 2.24 13.30
CA SER A 223 -12.36 3.05 12.09
C SER A 223 -10.92 3.35 11.70
N ALA A 224 -10.64 3.49 10.37
CA ALA A 224 -9.34 3.95 9.93
C ALA A 224 -9.48 5.09 8.92
N GLN A 225 -8.71 6.17 9.14
CA GLN A 225 -8.53 7.22 8.15
C GLN A 225 -7.34 6.89 7.26
N ILE A 226 -7.55 6.92 5.97
CA ILE A 226 -6.52 6.80 4.94
C ILE A 226 -6.22 8.19 4.42
N SER A 227 -4.96 8.61 4.49
CA SER A 227 -4.49 9.93 4.08
C SER A 227 -3.23 9.77 3.22
N VAL A 228 -3.39 9.97 1.91
CA VAL A 228 -2.33 9.70 0.94
C VAL A 228 -2.18 10.85 -0.04
N ASN A 229 -0.92 11.27 -0.22
CA ASN A 229 -0.57 12.35 -1.13
C ASN A 229 0.82 12.09 -1.73
N TRP A 230 0.94 12.09 -3.05
CA TRP A 230 2.23 11.91 -3.71
C TRP A 230 2.80 13.20 -4.32
N SER A 231 2.24 14.34 -3.94
CA SER A 231 2.69 15.69 -4.29
C SER A 231 3.26 16.47 -3.09
N ASP A 232 3.67 15.79 -2.04
CA ASP A 232 4.24 16.40 -0.83
C ASP A 232 5.77 16.40 -0.88
N GLU A 233 6.37 17.56 -1.17
CA GLU A 233 7.82 17.73 -1.29
C GLU A 233 8.55 17.81 0.07
N SER A 234 7.83 17.90 1.19
CA SER A 234 8.43 17.82 2.52
C SER A 234 9.04 16.43 2.79
N TYR A 235 8.63 15.43 2.02
CA TYR A 235 9.19 14.08 2.03
C TYR A 235 10.18 13.87 0.89
N ARG A 236 11.37 13.37 1.18
CA ARG A 236 12.36 13.02 0.16
C ARG A 236 11.97 11.79 -0.67
N LYS A 237 11.27 10.83 -0.06
CA LYS A 237 10.81 9.56 -0.63
C LYS A 237 9.44 9.25 -0.04
N MET A 238 8.74 8.26 -0.62
CA MET A 238 7.53 7.74 -0.01
C MET A 238 7.77 7.32 1.44
N SER A 239 6.96 7.87 2.33
CA SER A 239 6.88 7.50 3.75
C SER A 239 5.51 6.88 4.00
N VAL A 240 5.48 5.71 4.64
CA VAL A 240 4.25 5.10 5.14
C VAL A 240 4.31 5.09 6.65
N LYS A 241 3.25 5.58 7.30
CA LYS A 241 3.16 5.70 8.75
C LYS A 241 1.77 5.28 9.22
N LEU A 242 1.72 4.55 10.32
CA LEU A 242 0.49 4.16 11.01
C LEU A 242 0.49 4.71 12.43
N SER A 243 -0.66 5.27 12.85
CA SER A 243 -0.95 5.64 14.22
C SER A 243 -2.18 4.87 14.68
N ILE A 244 -2.03 3.93 15.61
CA ILE A 244 -3.07 3.02 16.08
C ILE A 244 -3.40 3.34 17.54
N THR A 245 -4.63 3.68 17.81
CA THR A 245 -5.11 4.03 19.15
C THR A 245 -5.97 2.91 19.70
N GLY A 246 -5.62 2.45 20.91
CA GLY A 246 -6.39 1.44 21.64
C GLY A 246 -6.74 1.89 23.06
N THR A 247 -7.58 1.11 23.73
CA THR A 247 -8.07 1.42 25.08
C THR A 247 -6.98 1.37 26.15
N ALA A 248 -5.92 0.58 25.94
CA ALA A 248 -4.80 0.41 26.86
C ALA A 248 -3.47 1.01 26.37
N GLY A 249 -3.44 1.62 25.20
CA GLY A 249 -2.20 2.21 24.67
C GLY A 249 -2.33 2.78 23.26
N ARG A 250 -1.18 3.09 22.68
CA ARG A 250 -1.06 3.60 21.32
C ARG A 250 0.20 3.06 20.65
N ILE A 251 0.12 2.76 19.36
CA ILE A 251 1.28 2.40 18.53
C ILE A 251 1.44 3.45 17.43
N ILE A 252 2.67 3.87 17.17
CA ILE A 252 3.05 4.70 16.02
C ILE A 252 4.20 3.98 15.34
N ALA A 253 4.02 3.63 14.08
CA ALA A 253 5.05 2.90 13.34
C ALA A 253 5.25 3.47 11.94
N ASP A 254 6.49 3.47 11.51
CA ASP A 254 6.90 3.69 10.13
C ASP A 254 8.00 2.69 9.74
N ARG A 255 8.67 2.91 8.61
CA ARG A 255 9.72 2.00 8.14
C ARG A 255 10.95 1.93 9.08
N GLN A 256 11.16 2.90 9.97
CA GLN A 256 12.37 3.02 10.77
C GLN A 256 12.18 2.61 12.22
N GLU A 257 10.97 2.79 12.74
CA GLU A 257 10.70 2.57 14.16
C GLU A 257 9.26 2.14 14.46
N CYS A 258 9.10 1.44 15.57
CA CYS A 258 7.84 1.17 16.22
C CYS A 258 7.85 1.80 17.62
N LYS A 259 7.02 2.81 17.84
CA LYS A 259 6.81 3.47 19.13
C LYS A 259 5.54 2.96 19.77
N VAL A 260 5.63 2.55 21.01
CA VAL A 260 4.52 1.98 21.77
C VAL A 260 4.36 2.71 23.08
N TYR A 261 3.18 3.27 23.31
CA TYR A 261 2.78 3.80 24.62
C TYR A 261 1.84 2.82 25.30
N LEU A 262 2.18 2.37 26.51
CA LEU A 262 1.36 1.50 27.32
C LEU A 262 0.88 2.22 28.60
N ARG A 263 -0.42 2.10 28.90
CA ARG A 263 -1.02 2.56 30.18
C ARG A 263 -0.67 1.58 31.31
N ASP A 264 -1.06 1.93 32.54
CA ASP A 264 -0.87 1.02 33.68
C ASP A 264 -1.61 -0.31 33.48
N GLY A 265 -1.01 -1.40 33.96
CA GLY A 265 -1.65 -2.73 34.02
C GLY A 265 -1.50 -3.62 32.78
N THR A 266 -0.87 -3.15 31.69
CA THR A 266 -0.77 -3.90 30.42
C THR A 266 0.55 -4.66 30.23
N GLN A 267 1.38 -4.76 31.24
CA GLN A 267 2.83 -4.97 31.15
C GLN A 267 3.35 -6.36 30.79
N SER A 268 2.61 -7.46 30.94
CA SER A 268 3.31 -8.73 31.14
C SER A 268 3.62 -9.55 29.89
N ALA A 269 2.97 -9.32 28.76
CA ALA A 269 3.11 -10.23 27.61
C ALA A 269 3.93 -9.66 26.43
N THR A 270 4.29 -8.38 26.45
CA THR A 270 4.77 -7.70 25.22
C THR A 270 6.27 -7.45 25.18
N GLY A 271 6.98 -7.54 26.32
CA GLY A 271 8.37 -7.10 26.46
C GLY A 271 8.55 -5.57 26.51
N TYR A 272 7.46 -4.83 26.73
CA TYR A 272 7.44 -3.37 26.85
C TYR A 272 7.03 -2.94 28.25
N SER A 273 7.55 -1.77 28.70
CA SER A 273 7.20 -1.18 29.99
C SER A 273 6.10 -0.11 29.83
N LYS A 274 5.52 0.32 30.97
CA LYS A 274 4.60 1.46 31.02
C LYS A 274 5.25 2.72 30.41
N GLY A 275 4.46 3.54 29.74
CA GLY A 275 4.91 4.76 29.07
C GLY A 275 5.41 4.49 27.65
N TRP A 276 6.19 5.40 27.13
CA TRP A 276 6.74 5.29 25.79
C TRP A 276 7.92 4.33 25.71
N ASN A 277 7.87 3.45 24.73
CA ASN A 277 8.96 2.56 24.32
C ASN A 277 9.21 2.76 22.84
N VAL A 278 10.45 2.65 22.41
CA VAL A 278 10.85 2.75 21.00
C VAL A 278 11.67 1.53 20.64
N ARG A 279 11.34 0.91 19.51
CA ARG A 279 12.16 -0.12 18.86
C ARG A 279 12.49 0.34 17.46
N TYR A 280 13.74 0.37 17.13
CA TYR A 280 14.21 0.73 15.80
C TYR A 280 14.24 -0.48 14.88
N THR A 281 14.07 -0.25 13.59
CA THR A 281 14.21 -1.31 12.57
C THR A 281 15.54 -2.05 12.70
N THR A 282 16.63 -1.36 13.05
CA THR A 282 17.94 -1.97 13.30
C THR A 282 17.96 -2.96 14.45
N ASP A 283 17.05 -2.83 15.41
CA ASP A 283 16.94 -3.74 16.57
C ASP A 283 16.00 -4.92 16.28
N LEU A 284 15.14 -4.77 15.27
CA LEU A 284 14.06 -5.71 14.95
C LEU A 284 14.36 -6.56 13.71
N THR A 285 15.24 -6.09 12.82
CA THR A 285 15.50 -6.73 11.53
C THR A 285 16.75 -7.59 11.59
N GLU A 286 16.63 -8.83 11.17
CA GLU A 286 17.78 -9.71 10.96
C GLU A 286 18.56 -9.32 9.70
N ALA A 287 19.87 -9.59 9.71
CA ALA A 287 20.73 -9.34 8.56
C ALA A 287 20.33 -10.21 7.36
N VAL A 288 20.32 -9.61 6.17
CA VAL A 288 20.01 -10.30 4.91
C VAL A 288 21.29 -10.60 4.12
N TRP A 289 21.27 -11.63 3.28
CA TRP A 289 22.42 -12.03 2.44
C TRP A 289 22.76 -10.99 1.36
N PHE A 290 21.78 -10.17 0.96
CA PHE A 290 21.96 -9.16 -0.08
C PHE A 290 21.05 -7.95 0.19
N TYR A 291 21.67 -6.79 0.37
CA TYR A 291 20.95 -5.55 0.65
C TYR A 291 20.79 -4.72 -0.63
N VAL A 292 19.55 -4.58 -1.08
CA VAL A 292 19.16 -3.68 -2.19
C VAL A 292 17.84 -3.01 -1.83
N ARG A 293 17.80 -1.70 -1.76
CA ARG A 293 16.61 -0.87 -1.45
C ARG A 293 16.05 -1.01 -0.03
N GLY A 294 16.44 -2.03 0.74
CA GLY A 294 16.02 -2.36 2.09
C GLY A 294 15.96 -3.87 2.29
N GLU A 295 16.07 -4.32 3.52
CA GLU A 295 16.05 -5.72 3.92
C GLU A 295 14.74 -6.39 3.49
N GLU A 296 13.62 -5.68 3.58
CA GLU A 296 12.29 -6.18 3.25
C GLU A 296 12.16 -6.68 1.80
N TYR A 297 12.97 -6.16 0.87
CA TYR A 297 12.98 -6.66 -0.51
C TYR A 297 13.65 -8.01 -0.65
N SER A 298 14.71 -8.26 0.11
CA SER A 298 15.35 -9.58 0.16
C SER A 298 14.49 -10.55 0.95
N LEU A 299 13.97 -10.15 2.11
CA LEU A 299 13.14 -11.00 2.96
C LEU A 299 11.87 -11.50 2.25
N GLN A 300 11.20 -10.67 1.45
CA GLN A 300 10.02 -11.11 0.71
C GLN A 300 10.34 -12.15 -0.38
N ILE A 301 11.52 -12.06 -1.01
CA ILE A 301 11.95 -13.05 -2.01
C ILE A 301 12.37 -14.34 -1.33
N ASP A 302 13.12 -14.27 -0.23
CA ASP A 302 13.49 -15.44 0.59
C ASP A 302 12.24 -16.19 1.08
N TYR A 303 11.23 -15.44 1.55
CA TYR A 303 9.96 -16.01 1.98
C TYR A 303 9.26 -16.80 0.86
N PHE A 304 9.20 -16.21 -0.35
CA PHE A 304 8.64 -16.87 -1.52
C PHE A 304 9.41 -18.15 -1.91
N VAL A 305 10.73 -18.08 -1.94
CA VAL A 305 11.60 -19.23 -2.28
C VAL A 305 11.46 -20.35 -1.25
N LYS A 306 11.44 -20.02 0.05
CA LYS A 306 11.23 -20.98 1.14
C LYS A 306 9.84 -21.63 1.10
N ALA A 307 8.80 -20.87 0.76
CA ALA A 307 7.46 -21.41 0.58
C ALA A 307 7.42 -22.47 -0.53
N ILE A 308 8.09 -22.22 -1.66
CA ILE A 308 8.21 -23.20 -2.76
C ILE A 308 8.99 -24.44 -2.29
N ALA A 309 10.14 -24.25 -1.64
CA ALA A 309 10.99 -25.35 -1.18
C ALA A 309 10.29 -26.24 -0.15
N SER A 310 9.43 -25.69 0.70
CA SER A 310 8.66 -26.42 1.71
C SER A 310 7.32 -26.97 1.18
N GLY A 311 6.88 -26.57 -0.02
CA GLY A 311 5.56 -26.90 -0.55
C GLY A 311 4.40 -26.21 0.18
N SER A 312 4.67 -25.16 0.96
CA SER A 312 3.63 -24.41 1.66
C SER A 312 2.97 -23.39 0.76
N THR A 313 1.67 -23.48 0.63
CA THR A 313 0.86 -22.46 -0.09
C THR A 313 0.39 -21.33 0.81
N GLU A 314 0.56 -21.44 2.12
CA GLU A 314 0.29 -20.36 3.06
C GLU A 314 1.28 -19.20 2.85
N ASN A 315 0.76 -18.01 2.59
CA ASN A 315 1.59 -16.85 2.32
C ASN A 315 0.94 -15.57 2.87
N VAL A 316 1.71 -14.82 3.67
CA VAL A 316 1.22 -13.55 4.26
C VAL A 316 0.85 -12.50 3.20
N ASN A 317 1.43 -12.57 2.02
CA ASN A 317 1.16 -11.70 0.87
C ASN A 317 0.55 -12.47 -0.31
N SER A 318 -0.31 -13.47 -0.03
CA SER A 318 -0.97 -14.27 -1.07
C SER A 318 -1.78 -13.40 -2.05
N PHE A 319 -2.11 -13.97 -3.20
CA PHE A 319 -3.01 -13.34 -4.17
C PHE A 319 -4.37 -13.01 -3.54
N ALA A 320 -4.88 -13.84 -2.63
CA ALA A 320 -6.12 -13.56 -1.89
C ALA A 320 -5.99 -12.27 -1.05
N ALA A 321 -4.89 -12.12 -0.31
CA ALA A 321 -4.63 -10.90 0.47
C ALA A 321 -4.45 -9.65 -0.41
N ALA A 322 -3.88 -9.81 -1.59
CA ALA A 322 -3.74 -8.73 -2.57
C ALA A 322 -5.08 -8.37 -3.23
N ALA A 323 -5.91 -9.35 -3.58
CA ALA A 323 -7.26 -9.13 -4.11
C ALA A 323 -8.13 -8.31 -3.15
N GLN A 324 -8.03 -8.54 -1.83
CA GLN A 324 -8.68 -7.69 -0.83
C GLN A 324 -8.19 -6.24 -0.87
N THR A 325 -6.89 -6.04 -1.12
CA THR A 325 -6.32 -4.69 -1.26
C THR A 325 -6.86 -3.99 -2.51
N ASP A 326 -6.90 -4.69 -3.63
CA ASP A 326 -7.43 -4.18 -4.90
C ASP A 326 -8.95 -3.90 -4.79
N GLN A 327 -9.69 -4.75 -4.06
CA GLN A 327 -11.11 -4.55 -3.78
C GLN A 327 -11.35 -3.29 -2.94
N LEU A 328 -10.57 -3.06 -1.88
CA LEU A 328 -10.73 -1.86 -1.07
C LEU A 328 -10.39 -0.59 -1.86
N MET A 329 -9.38 -0.62 -2.73
CA MET A 329 -9.11 0.50 -3.64
C MET A 329 -10.30 0.76 -4.59
N SER A 330 -10.96 -0.29 -5.09
CA SER A 330 -12.19 -0.15 -5.89
C SER A 330 -13.33 0.46 -5.09
N MET A 331 -13.56 0.00 -3.86
CA MET A 331 -14.60 0.57 -2.98
C MET A 331 -14.36 2.07 -2.72
N MET A 332 -13.11 2.49 -2.48
CA MET A 332 -12.77 3.90 -2.31
C MET A 332 -13.03 4.72 -3.58
N ARG A 333 -12.69 4.18 -4.74
CA ARG A 333 -12.96 4.83 -6.03
C ARG A 333 -14.46 5.01 -6.28
N ASP A 334 -15.24 3.98 -5.99
CA ASP A 334 -16.69 3.99 -6.19
C ASP A 334 -17.38 4.96 -5.22
N ASP A 335 -16.95 5.01 -3.95
CA ASP A 335 -17.41 5.98 -2.95
C ASP A 335 -17.10 7.43 -3.38
N ALA A 336 -15.89 7.70 -3.89
CA ALA A 336 -15.52 9.02 -4.40
C ALA A 336 -16.38 9.46 -5.58
N GLN A 337 -16.77 8.55 -6.48
CA GLN A 337 -17.66 8.85 -7.60
C GLN A 337 -19.09 9.13 -7.13
N ALA A 338 -19.58 8.39 -6.14
CA ALA A 338 -20.91 8.60 -5.56
C ALA A 338 -21.03 9.97 -4.88
N VAL A 339 -19.98 10.43 -4.20
CA VAL A 339 -19.94 11.77 -3.57
C VAL A 339 -20.01 12.89 -4.62
N VAL A 340 -19.34 12.75 -5.75
CA VAL A 340 -19.35 13.75 -6.84
C VAL A 340 -20.70 13.79 -7.56
N SER A 341 -21.39 12.66 -7.67
CA SER A 341 -22.68 12.55 -8.35
C SER A 341 -23.88 12.86 -7.47
N ALA A 342 -23.70 12.98 -6.15
CA ALA A 342 -24.78 13.37 -5.25
C ALA A 342 -25.24 14.81 -5.55
N PRO A 343 -26.53 15.08 -5.79
CA PRO A 343 -27.00 16.42 -6.00
C PRO A 343 -26.67 17.24 -4.75
N VAL A 344 -25.97 18.36 -4.93
CA VAL A 344 -25.77 19.34 -3.86
C VAL A 344 -27.17 19.77 -3.42
N ALA A 345 -27.59 19.38 -2.21
CA ALA A 345 -28.86 19.83 -1.65
C ALA A 345 -28.84 21.36 -1.71
N SER A 346 -29.71 21.93 -2.54
CA SER A 346 -29.90 23.38 -2.57
C SER A 346 -30.13 23.85 -1.13
N PRO A 347 -29.43 24.88 -0.66
CA PRO A 347 -29.71 25.41 0.67
C PRO A 347 -31.19 25.63 0.77
N ALA A 348 -31.84 24.98 1.73
CA ALA A 348 -33.27 25.14 1.97
C ALA A 348 -33.54 26.64 1.97
N SER A 349 -34.44 27.06 1.07
CA SER A 349 -34.84 28.47 0.94
C SER A 349 -35.03 29.02 2.36
N GLU A 350 -34.26 30.05 2.69
CA GLU A 350 -34.41 30.79 3.93
C GLU A 350 -35.91 31.09 4.14
N GLN A 351 -36.54 30.29 4.96
CA GLN A 351 -37.82 30.70 5.55
C GLN A 351 -37.50 31.98 6.30
N ARG A 352 -37.91 33.13 5.71
CA ARG A 352 -37.88 34.45 6.35
C ARG A 352 -38.34 34.26 7.81
N ARG A 353 -37.45 34.22 8.75
CA ARG A 353 -37.77 34.39 10.17
C ARG A 353 -38.39 35.76 10.32
N ARG A 354 -39.68 35.78 10.55
CA ARG A 354 -40.37 37.01 10.99
C ARG A 354 -39.65 37.52 12.23
N PRO A 355 -39.31 38.81 12.31
CA PRO A 355 -38.69 39.38 13.50
C PRO A 355 -39.67 39.32 14.68
N LEU A 356 -39.27 38.64 15.75
CA LEU A 356 -40.03 38.50 16.99
C LEU A 356 -39.71 39.63 17.97
N PHE A 357 -39.81 40.87 17.50
CA PHE A 357 -39.82 42.01 18.41
C PHE A 357 -40.83 43.02 17.96
N GLY A 358 -41.97 42.99 18.63
CA GLY A 358 -42.96 44.03 18.65
C GLY A 358 -42.46 45.24 19.44
N ARG A 359 -42.86 46.38 18.94
CA ARG A 359 -42.82 47.73 19.46
C ARG A 359 -42.61 47.85 20.98
N LEU A 360 -41.61 48.64 21.40
CA LEU A 360 -41.68 49.52 22.57
C LEU A 360 -41.14 50.89 22.19
N ALA A 361 -42.05 51.77 22.27
CA ALA A 361 -42.19 53.20 22.52
C ALA A 361 -40.92 54.08 22.56
N GLU A 362 -41.15 55.22 21.90
CA GLU A 362 -40.52 56.51 21.96
C GLU A 362 -40.02 56.98 23.31
N GLY A 363 -38.84 57.60 23.38
CA GLY A 363 -38.36 58.30 24.56
C GLY A 363 -37.01 58.99 24.39
N ARG A 364 -37.07 60.25 23.94
CA ARG A 364 -36.19 61.42 24.24
C ARG A 364 -34.67 61.26 24.11
N ALA A 365 -34.17 62.10 23.22
CA ALA A 365 -32.78 62.58 23.11
C ALA A 365 -32.28 63.28 24.39
N VAL A 366 -31.04 63.01 24.78
CA VAL A 366 -30.12 63.97 25.41
C VAL A 366 -28.70 63.58 24.95
N GLY A 367 -28.03 64.59 24.35
CA GLY A 367 -26.64 64.42 23.93
C GLY A 367 -25.66 64.46 25.12
N HIS A 368 -24.53 63.91 24.92
CA HIS A 368 -23.23 64.48 25.35
C HIS A 368 -22.06 63.76 24.69
N ASP A 369 -21.18 64.59 24.19
CA ASP A 369 -19.83 64.29 23.73
C ASP A 369 -19.00 63.54 24.79
N ALA A 370 -18.16 62.64 24.36
CA ALA A 370 -16.81 62.50 24.91
C ALA A 370 -15.93 61.62 24.00
N LYS A 371 -14.85 62.20 23.66
CA LYS A 371 -13.68 61.74 22.86
C LYS A 371 -12.82 60.69 23.61
N LEU A 372 -11.94 60.10 22.82
CA LEU A 372 -10.62 59.59 23.13
C LEU A 372 -10.59 58.12 23.63
N ALA A 373 -9.69 57.29 23.26
CA ALA A 373 -8.44 57.22 22.50
C ALA A 373 -7.68 55.97 23.00
N PHE A 374 -6.84 55.41 22.12
CA PHE A 374 -5.65 54.57 22.45
C PHE A 374 -5.92 53.14 23.00
N TRP A 375 -5.34 52.12 22.40
CA TRP A 375 -3.92 51.64 22.32
C TRP A 375 -3.81 50.51 21.29
N ARG A 376 -2.88 50.65 20.40
CA ARG A 376 -1.72 49.87 19.93
C ARG A 376 -1.90 48.36 19.80
#